data_1c570e4c82d4d66687f58912ebc4d7c8
#
_entry.id   1c570e4c82d4d66687f58912ebc4d7c8
#
_cell.length_a   1.000
_cell.length_b   1.000
_cell.length_c   1.000
_cell.angle_alpha   90.00
_cell.angle_beta   90.00
_cell.angle_gamma   90.00
#
_symmetry.space_group_name_H-M   'P 1'
#
loop_
_entity.id
_entity.type
_entity.pdbx_description
1 polymer ?
#
loop_
_entity_poly.entity_id
_entity_poly.type
_entity_poly.pdbx_seq_one_letter_code
_entity_poly.pdbx_strand_id
1 'polypeptide(L)'
;MKILQKGFNYSQDGPGYRLVYHLQGCNFRCKWCSNPESIPPCSDKCKVQSVDEIVDEAKRSRMMFFEGGGVTFTGGEPTVQFEELKEVLKKLKEADIHTAIETNGSHPKLSELSEYIDFFIMDVKCPDNDIHKKYVGHSNETTLRNLELLTKERRQLLVRIPLINNVNTNADDFVRLFSSLDMSDTQVEILPYHEYGKCKWVEEYEIKDGFVSEETLREFTDKLKPIVNLIKT
;
A
#
# COMPACT_ATOMS: atom_id res chain seq x y z
N MET A 1 5.68 6.53 -17.47
CA MET A 1 5.36 6.56 -16.02
C MET A 1 6.28 7.53 -15.30
N LYS A 2 5.75 8.27 -14.35
CA LYS A 2 6.52 9.21 -13.50
C LYS A 2 7.00 8.46 -12.25
N ILE A 3 8.31 8.40 -12.07
CA ILE A 3 8.97 7.63 -11.02
C ILE A 3 9.74 8.59 -10.12
N LEU A 4 9.44 8.59 -8.82
CA LEU A 4 10.15 9.40 -7.83
C LEU A 4 11.51 8.77 -7.49
N GLN A 5 11.50 7.49 -7.21
CA GLN A 5 12.70 6.68 -6.95
C GLN A 5 12.45 5.21 -7.29
N LYS A 6 13.53 4.45 -7.42
CA LYS A 6 13.48 2.99 -7.57
C LYS A 6 14.71 2.35 -6.94
N GLY A 7 14.58 1.09 -6.59
CA GLY A 7 15.67 0.32 -6.01
C GLY A 7 15.26 -1.11 -5.73
N PHE A 8 16.21 -1.91 -5.27
CA PHE A 8 15.92 -3.26 -4.81
C PHE A 8 15.62 -3.27 -3.33
N ASN A 9 14.62 -4.04 -2.93
CA ASN A 9 14.24 -4.26 -1.54
C ASN A 9 13.94 -5.75 -1.28
N TYR A 10 14.08 -6.18 -0.03
CA TYR A 10 13.81 -7.54 0.40
C TYR A 10 12.67 -7.56 1.42
N SER A 11 11.63 -8.33 1.13
CA SER A 11 10.47 -8.64 1.98
C SER A 11 9.54 -7.50 2.42
N GLN A 12 9.92 -6.23 2.34
CA GLN A 12 9.06 -5.12 2.80
C GLN A 12 7.98 -4.73 1.80
N ASP A 13 8.25 -4.85 0.50
CA ASP A 13 7.34 -4.46 -0.58
C ASP A 13 6.75 -5.69 -1.31
N GLY A 14 6.54 -6.79 -0.61
CA GLY A 14 6.05 -8.07 -1.12
C GLY A 14 7.06 -9.21 -0.96
N PRO A 15 6.75 -10.41 -1.45
CA PRO A 15 7.59 -11.59 -1.25
C PRO A 15 8.94 -11.48 -1.99
N GLY A 16 10.00 -11.97 -1.34
CA GLY A 16 11.33 -12.13 -1.91
C GLY A 16 12.07 -10.83 -2.20
N TYR A 17 13.10 -10.91 -3.06
CA TYR A 17 13.90 -9.75 -3.45
C TYR A 17 13.32 -9.08 -4.70
N ARG A 18 12.99 -7.79 -4.60
CA ARG A 18 12.14 -7.10 -5.57
C ARG A 18 12.75 -5.82 -6.10
N LEU A 19 12.51 -5.54 -7.38
CA LEU A 19 12.73 -4.22 -7.95
C LEU A 19 11.48 -3.36 -7.66
N VAL A 20 11.64 -2.33 -6.84
CA VAL A 20 10.55 -1.48 -6.36
C VAL A 20 10.59 -0.13 -7.09
N TYR A 21 9.45 0.24 -7.68
CA TYR A 21 9.23 1.55 -8.31
C TYR A 21 8.30 2.38 -7.43
N HIS A 22 8.83 3.46 -6.86
CA HIS A 22 8.03 4.47 -6.16
C HIS A 22 7.53 5.50 -7.16
N LEU A 23 6.24 5.47 -7.46
CA LEU A 23 5.61 6.35 -8.43
C LEU A 23 5.29 7.72 -7.84
N GLN A 24 5.30 8.74 -8.70
CA GLN A 24 4.95 10.11 -8.34
C GLN A 24 3.45 10.33 -8.49
N GLY A 25 2.87 11.07 -7.56
CA GLY A 25 1.45 11.40 -7.47
C GLY A 25 0.71 10.54 -6.44
N CYS A 26 -0.11 11.18 -5.63
CA CYS A 26 -1.03 10.53 -4.70
C CYS A 26 -2.34 11.32 -4.63
N ASN A 27 -3.46 10.63 -4.57
CA ASN A 27 -4.77 11.25 -4.38
C ASN A 27 -5.13 11.44 -2.89
N PHE A 28 -4.38 10.83 -1.96
CA PHE A 28 -4.54 11.04 -0.52
C PHE A 28 -3.64 12.16 0.00
N ARG A 29 -3.98 12.66 1.19
CA ARG A 29 -3.28 13.73 1.94
C ARG A 29 -3.12 13.32 3.39
N CYS A 30 -2.63 12.08 3.61
CA CYS A 30 -2.46 11.53 4.95
C CYS A 30 -1.54 12.43 5.79
N LYS A 31 -2.00 12.88 6.95
CA LYS A 31 -1.27 13.78 7.84
C LYS A 31 0.00 13.16 8.44
N TRP A 32 0.19 11.86 8.32
CA TRP A 32 1.36 11.09 8.74
C TRP A 32 2.18 10.52 7.57
N CYS A 33 2.01 11.04 6.35
CA CYS A 33 2.64 10.45 5.18
C CYS A 33 4.17 10.38 5.33
N SER A 34 4.74 9.19 5.09
CA SER A 34 6.18 8.97 5.12
C SER A 34 6.90 9.49 3.88
N ASN A 35 6.16 9.71 2.79
CA ASN A 35 6.68 10.17 1.51
C ASN A 35 5.88 11.36 0.95
N PRO A 36 5.81 12.50 1.69
CA PRO A 36 5.02 13.65 1.27
C PRO A 36 5.49 14.23 -0.07
N GLU A 37 6.76 14.06 -0.42
CA GLU A 37 7.34 14.43 -1.70
C GLU A 37 6.74 13.67 -2.91
N SER A 38 6.10 12.53 -2.67
CA SER A 38 5.41 11.76 -3.70
C SER A 38 3.98 12.23 -3.97
N ILE A 39 3.42 13.08 -3.11
CA ILE A 39 2.02 13.53 -3.21
C ILE A 39 1.75 14.41 -4.44
N PRO A 40 2.60 15.40 -4.79
CA PRO A 40 2.37 16.21 -5.98
C PRO A 40 2.37 15.37 -7.27
N PRO A 41 1.62 15.75 -8.31
CA PRO A 41 1.57 15.01 -9.58
C PRO A 41 2.88 15.08 -10.37
N CYS A 42 3.81 15.94 -9.96
CA CYS A 42 5.14 16.10 -10.51
C CYS A 42 6.05 16.76 -9.47
N SER A 43 7.35 16.44 -9.51
CA SER A 43 8.41 17.10 -8.73
C SER A 43 9.71 17.15 -9.55
N ASP A 44 10.64 18.00 -9.15
CA ASP A 44 11.96 18.11 -9.80
C ASP A 44 12.80 16.83 -9.67
N LYS A 45 12.45 15.95 -8.71
CA LYS A 45 13.10 14.66 -8.50
C LYS A 45 12.53 13.55 -9.37
N CYS A 46 11.35 13.78 -9.96
CA CYS A 46 10.63 12.79 -10.75
C CYS A 46 11.34 12.55 -12.09
N LYS A 47 11.53 11.28 -12.41
CA LYS A 47 12.01 10.83 -13.73
C LYS A 47 10.89 10.17 -14.50
N VAL A 48 10.85 10.40 -15.81
CA VAL A 48 9.89 9.72 -16.69
C VAL A 48 10.58 8.52 -17.34
N GLN A 49 9.96 7.35 -17.22
CA GLN A 49 10.34 6.15 -17.98
C GLN A 49 9.13 5.67 -18.78
N SER A 50 9.36 5.16 -19.97
CA SER A 50 8.34 4.48 -20.76
C SER A 50 8.01 3.11 -20.13
N VAL A 51 6.86 2.55 -20.48
CA VAL A 51 6.49 1.20 -20.08
C VAL A 51 7.52 0.17 -20.54
N ASP A 52 8.00 0.30 -21.78
CA ASP A 52 8.99 -0.62 -22.35
C ASP A 52 10.34 -0.57 -21.61
N GLU A 53 10.81 0.63 -21.25
CA GLU A 53 12.04 0.78 -20.45
C GLU A 53 11.94 0.06 -19.09
N ILE A 54 10.77 0.14 -18.43
CA ILE A 54 10.53 -0.53 -17.14
C ILE A 54 10.51 -2.05 -17.34
N VAL A 55 9.82 -2.54 -18.37
CA VAL A 55 9.75 -3.98 -18.68
C VAL A 55 11.13 -4.54 -19.04
N ASP A 56 11.91 -3.83 -19.84
CA ASP A 56 13.27 -4.23 -20.21
C ASP A 56 14.21 -4.23 -19.00
N GLU A 57 14.08 -3.26 -18.09
CA GLU A 57 14.84 -3.24 -16.84
C GLU A 57 14.47 -4.44 -15.96
N ALA A 58 13.19 -4.74 -15.81
CA ALA A 58 12.72 -5.90 -15.06
C ALA A 58 13.25 -7.22 -15.65
N LYS A 59 13.22 -7.37 -16.99
CA LYS A 59 13.78 -8.56 -17.68
C LYS A 59 15.28 -8.72 -17.43
N ARG A 60 16.05 -7.64 -17.49
CA ARG A 60 17.50 -7.66 -17.18
C ARG A 60 17.76 -8.00 -15.71
N SER A 61 16.84 -7.63 -14.82
CA SER A 61 16.93 -7.85 -13.38
C SER A 61 16.45 -9.23 -12.92
N ARG A 62 15.95 -10.08 -13.83
CA ARG A 62 15.32 -11.38 -13.49
C ARG A 62 16.19 -12.25 -12.57
N MET A 63 17.51 -12.26 -12.78
CA MET A 63 18.45 -13.03 -11.95
C MET A 63 18.51 -12.56 -10.49
N MET A 64 18.00 -11.36 -10.20
CA MET A 64 17.90 -10.82 -8.84
C MET A 64 16.59 -11.20 -8.13
N PHE A 65 15.60 -11.72 -8.86
CA PHE A 65 14.29 -12.04 -8.32
C PHE A 65 14.29 -13.46 -7.70
N PHE A 66 14.77 -13.59 -6.49
CA PHE A 66 14.79 -14.86 -5.75
C PHE A 66 13.74 -14.85 -4.62
N GLU A 67 13.39 -16.03 -4.13
CA GLU A 67 12.41 -16.25 -3.06
C GLU A 67 11.03 -15.67 -3.37
N GLY A 68 10.54 -15.83 -4.62
CA GLY A 68 9.26 -15.29 -5.05
C GLY A 68 9.29 -13.79 -5.39
N GLY A 69 10.50 -13.23 -5.56
CA GLY A 69 10.70 -11.84 -5.93
C GLY A 69 10.18 -11.45 -7.31
N GLY A 70 10.27 -10.18 -7.63
CA GLY A 70 9.77 -9.62 -8.88
C GLY A 70 9.76 -8.11 -8.90
N VAL A 71 8.68 -7.51 -9.41
CA VAL A 71 8.51 -6.06 -9.48
C VAL A 71 7.39 -5.61 -8.55
N THR A 72 7.60 -4.51 -7.82
CA THR A 72 6.57 -3.84 -7.03
C THR A 72 6.38 -2.41 -7.50
N PHE A 73 5.13 -2.00 -7.66
CA PHE A 73 4.76 -0.59 -7.84
C PHE A 73 4.14 -0.05 -6.55
N THR A 74 4.72 1.02 -6.02
CA THR A 74 4.34 1.72 -4.79
C THR A 74 4.60 3.22 -4.95
N GLY A 75 4.80 3.97 -3.88
CA GLY A 75 5.27 5.36 -3.90
C GLY A 75 4.28 6.33 -3.29
N GLY A 76 3.67 7.20 -4.11
CA GLY A 76 2.49 7.96 -3.73
C GLY A 76 1.28 7.02 -3.74
N GLU A 77 0.58 6.98 -4.86
CA GLU A 77 -0.45 5.98 -5.16
C GLU A 77 -0.26 5.51 -6.61
N PRO A 78 0.14 4.27 -6.85
CA PRO A 78 0.44 3.81 -8.21
C PRO A 78 -0.75 3.88 -9.15
N THR A 79 -1.96 3.71 -8.65
CA THR A 79 -3.20 3.77 -9.46
C THR A 79 -3.56 5.18 -9.94
N VAL A 80 -2.86 6.23 -9.50
CA VAL A 80 -2.97 7.58 -10.10
C VAL A 80 -2.46 7.59 -11.55
N GLN A 81 -1.57 6.67 -11.90
CA GLN A 81 -1.06 6.47 -13.26
C GLN A 81 -1.66 5.18 -13.87
N PHE A 82 -2.99 5.04 -13.82
CA PHE A 82 -3.71 3.79 -14.02
C PHE A 82 -3.47 3.13 -15.38
N GLU A 83 -3.51 3.88 -16.47
CA GLU A 83 -3.41 3.30 -17.82
C GLU A 83 -1.99 2.76 -18.09
N GLU A 84 -0.96 3.54 -17.72
CA GLU A 84 0.43 3.08 -17.86
C GLU A 84 0.73 1.94 -16.88
N LEU A 85 0.15 1.99 -15.67
CA LEU A 85 0.28 0.90 -14.69
C LEU A 85 -0.33 -0.40 -15.23
N LYS A 86 -1.53 -0.34 -15.82
CA LYS A 86 -2.20 -1.49 -16.42
C LYS A 86 -1.36 -2.09 -17.55
N GLU A 87 -0.83 -1.24 -18.42
CA GLU A 87 0.01 -1.68 -19.55
C GLU A 87 1.29 -2.36 -19.08
N VAL A 88 2.01 -1.77 -18.11
CA VAL A 88 3.27 -2.34 -17.60
C VAL A 88 3.03 -3.66 -16.87
N LEU A 89 1.98 -3.76 -16.04
CA LEU A 89 1.62 -4.99 -15.34
C LEU A 89 1.30 -6.12 -16.32
N LYS A 90 0.54 -5.84 -17.39
CA LYS A 90 0.25 -6.80 -18.44
C LYS A 90 1.52 -7.33 -19.11
N LYS A 91 2.43 -6.44 -19.54
CA LYS A 91 3.69 -6.82 -20.18
C LYS A 91 4.63 -7.60 -19.24
N LEU A 92 4.64 -7.27 -17.93
CA LEU A 92 5.40 -8.03 -16.92
C LEU A 92 4.82 -9.44 -16.74
N LYS A 93 3.49 -9.57 -16.72
CA LYS A 93 2.80 -10.87 -16.67
C LYS A 93 3.10 -11.73 -17.90
N GLU A 94 3.05 -11.14 -19.11
CA GLU A 94 3.44 -11.80 -20.36
C GLU A 94 4.92 -12.25 -20.36
N ALA A 95 5.77 -11.52 -19.62
CA ALA A 95 7.18 -11.86 -19.44
C ALA A 95 7.42 -12.87 -18.29
N ASP A 96 6.37 -13.40 -17.66
CA ASP A 96 6.46 -14.31 -16.50
C ASP A 96 7.32 -13.70 -15.36
N ILE A 97 7.05 -12.43 -15.03
CA ILE A 97 7.67 -11.72 -13.91
C ILE A 97 6.59 -11.47 -12.85
N HIS A 98 6.82 -11.96 -11.63
CA HIS A 98 5.92 -11.78 -10.50
C HIS A 98 5.73 -10.30 -10.18
N THR A 99 4.47 -9.88 -10.05
CA THR A 99 4.09 -8.48 -9.84
C THR A 99 3.42 -8.27 -8.48
N ALA A 100 3.75 -7.18 -7.84
CA ALA A 100 3.06 -6.71 -6.64
C ALA A 100 2.70 -5.22 -6.76
N ILE A 101 1.68 -4.81 -6.03
CA ILE A 101 1.28 -3.41 -5.89
C ILE A 101 1.07 -3.09 -4.42
N GLU A 102 1.58 -1.94 -3.99
CA GLU A 102 1.22 -1.34 -2.70
C GLU A 102 0.34 -0.12 -2.96
N THR A 103 -0.91 -0.18 -2.51
CA THR A 103 -1.95 0.79 -2.87
C THR A 103 -2.81 1.18 -1.67
N ASN A 104 -3.33 2.40 -1.71
CA ASN A 104 -4.38 2.84 -0.79
C ASN A 104 -5.78 2.29 -1.16
N GLY A 105 -5.90 1.56 -2.24
CA GLY A 105 -7.11 0.87 -2.67
C GLY A 105 -8.25 1.78 -3.16
N SER A 106 -8.03 3.08 -3.37
CA SER A 106 -9.11 4.02 -3.65
C SER A 106 -9.51 4.16 -5.12
N HIS A 107 -8.81 3.47 -6.03
CA HIS A 107 -9.14 3.58 -7.45
C HIS A 107 -10.39 2.75 -7.80
N PRO A 108 -11.44 3.33 -8.44
CA PRO A 108 -12.71 2.64 -8.68
C PRO A 108 -12.60 1.44 -9.62
N LYS A 109 -11.54 1.37 -10.42
CA LYS A 109 -11.27 0.28 -11.37
C LYS A 109 -10.13 -0.64 -10.92
N LEU A 110 -9.82 -0.70 -9.61
CA LEU A 110 -8.70 -1.51 -9.10
C LEU A 110 -8.85 -2.98 -9.52
N SER A 111 -10.06 -3.51 -9.54
CA SER A 111 -10.35 -4.88 -9.97
C SER A 111 -9.95 -5.20 -11.41
N GLU A 112 -9.88 -4.19 -12.29
CA GLU A 112 -9.39 -4.40 -13.68
C GLU A 112 -7.88 -4.75 -13.73
N LEU A 113 -7.14 -4.53 -12.65
CA LEU A 113 -5.72 -4.89 -12.53
C LEU A 113 -5.52 -6.28 -11.92
N SER A 114 -6.57 -6.88 -11.31
CA SER A 114 -6.46 -8.12 -10.52
C SER A 114 -5.84 -9.28 -11.28
N GLU A 115 -6.12 -9.41 -12.58
CA GLU A 115 -5.56 -10.49 -13.41
C GLU A 115 -4.05 -10.36 -13.67
N TYR A 116 -3.49 -9.16 -13.53
CA TYR A 116 -2.08 -8.86 -13.80
C TYR A 116 -1.24 -8.72 -12.52
N ILE A 117 -1.85 -8.81 -11.33
CA ILE A 117 -1.19 -8.64 -10.04
C ILE A 117 -1.19 -9.97 -9.30
N ASP A 118 0.00 -10.44 -8.92
CA ASP A 118 0.17 -11.67 -8.17
C ASP A 118 0.08 -11.45 -6.65
N PHE A 119 0.45 -10.27 -6.14
CA PHE A 119 0.41 -9.94 -4.72
C PHE A 119 -0.04 -8.50 -4.47
N PHE A 120 -1.09 -8.33 -3.68
CA PHE A 120 -1.58 -7.02 -3.25
C PHE A 120 -1.09 -6.68 -1.86
N ILE A 121 -0.63 -5.45 -1.67
CA ILE A 121 -0.42 -4.82 -0.38
C ILE A 121 -1.38 -3.62 -0.34
N MET A 122 -2.34 -3.64 0.58
CA MET A 122 -3.38 -2.62 0.62
C MET A 122 -3.49 -1.97 1.99
N ASP A 123 -3.34 -0.66 2.02
CA ASP A 123 -3.48 0.11 3.25
C ASP A 123 -4.95 0.32 3.63
N VAL A 124 -5.35 -0.17 4.81
CA VAL A 124 -6.61 0.18 5.47
C VAL A 124 -6.32 1.14 6.60
N LYS A 125 -6.41 2.43 6.30
CA LYS A 125 -5.95 3.49 7.21
C LYS A 125 -6.92 3.77 8.37
N CYS A 126 -8.21 3.69 8.11
CA CYS A 126 -9.26 3.81 9.13
C CYS A 126 -10.59 3.30 8.58
N PRO A 127 -11.32 2.43 9.28
CA PRO A 127 -12.67 2.00 8.89
C PRO A 127 -13.71 3.12 9.03
N ASP A 128 -13.58 4.01 10.03
CA ASP A 128 -14.46 5.16 10.20
C ASP A 128 -14.22 6.20 9.10
N ASN A 129 -15.27 6.51 8.31
CA ASN A 129 -15.18 7.38 7.15
C ASN A 129 -14.94 8.85 7.50
N ASP A 130 -15.46 9.33 8.63
CA ASP A 130 -15.31 10.73 9.03
C ASP A 130 -13.89 10.98 9.56
N ILE A 131 -13.37 10.03 10.33
CA ILE A 131 -11.96 10.03 10.77
C ILE A 131 -11.05 9.91 9.54
N HIS A 132 -11.36 9.02 8.60
CA HIS A 132 -10.59 8.86 7.38
C HIS A 132 -10.56 10.16 6.57
N LYS A 133 -11.71 10.81 6.33
CA LYS A 133 -11.77 12.12 5.66
C LYS A 133 -10.96 13.19 6.38
N LYS A 134 -11.03 13.24 7.71
CA LYS A 134 -10.33 14.24 8.54
C LYS A 134 -8.81 14.12 8.44
N TYR A 135 -8.27 12.89 8.45
CA TYR A 135 -6.83 12.66 8.56
C TYR A 135 -6.17 12.23 7.25
N VAL A 136 -6.94 11.71 6.30
CA VAL A 136 -6.45 11.20 5.00
C VAL A 136 -6.89 12.12 3.86
N GLY A 137 -7.89 12.98 4.10
CA GLY A 137 -8.41 13.92 3.11
C GLY A 137 -9.29 13.31 2.03
N HIS A 138 -9.73 12.06 2.20
CA HIS A 138 -10.53 11.32 1.21
C HIS A 138 -11.51 10.36 1.90
N SER A 139 -12.63 10.01 1.23
CA SER A 139 -13.54 8.94 1.69
C SER A 139 -12.86 7.57 1.57
N ASN A 140 -13.15 6.65 2.52
CA ASN A 140 -12.70 5.27 2.48
C ASN A 140 -13.64 4.32 1.74
N GLU A 141 -14.81 4.78 1.26
CA GLU A 141 -15.84 3.91 0.68
C GLU A 141 -15.33 3.04 -0.47
N THR A 142 -14.56 3.64 -1.41
CA THR A 142 -13.98 2.88 -2.53
C THR A 142 -12.90 1.91 -2.06
N THR A 143 -12.07 2.33 -1.10
CA THR A 143 -11.04 1.47 -0.47
C THR A 143 -11.69 0.22 0.14
N LEU A 144 -12.73 0.39 0.97
CA LEU A 144 -13.40 -0.72 1.63
C LEU A 144 -14.14 -1.64 0.65
N ARG A 145 -14.77 -1.06 -0.40
CA ARG A 145 -15.37 -1.86 -1.48
C ARG A 145 -14.34 -2.69 -2.23
N ASN A 146 -13.19 -2.12 -2.55
CA ASN A 146 -12.11 -2.86 -3.22
C ASN A 146 -11.51 -3.93 -2.31
N LEU A 147 -11.39 -3.67 -1.00
CA LEU A 147 -11.01 -4.69 -0.03
C LEU A 147 -11.97 -5.89 -0.06
N GLU A 148 -13.28 -5.63 -0.01
CA GLU A 148 -14.31 -6.67 -0.10
C GLU A 148 -14.20 -7.48 -1.40
N LEU A 149 -13.96 -6.82 -2.54
CA LEU A 149 -13.78 -7.51 -3.82
C LEU A 149 -12.53 -8.41 -3.82
N LEU A 150 -11.38 -7.90 -3.36
CA LEU A 150 -10.13 -8.66 -3.34
C LEU A 150 -10.20 -9.87 -2.40
N THR A 151 -10.82 -9.75 -1.22
CA THR A 151 -11.03 -10.86 -0.29
C THR A 151 -11.99 -11.90 -0.87
N LYS A 152 -13.09 -11.47 -1.50
CA LYS A 152 -14.06 -12.35 -2.17
C LYS A 152 -13.45 -13.10 -3.35
N GLU A 153 -12.56 -12.47 -4.10
CA GLU A 153 -11.81 -13.08 -5.22
C GLU A 153 -10.64 -13.94 -4.72
N ARG A 154 -10.42 -14.02 -3.41
CA ARG A 154 -9.31 -14.77 -2.79
C ARG A 154 -7.94 -14.42 -3.37
N ARG A 155 -7.71 -13.11 -3.58
CA ARG A 155 -6.42 -12.64 -4.07
C ARG A 155 -5.35 -12.78 -2.98
N GLN A 156 -4.10 -12.98 -3.38
CA GLN A 156 -2.97 -12.91 -2.45
C GLN A 156 -2.88 -11.48 -1.93
N LEU A 157 -3.28 -11.26 -0.68
CA LEU A 157 -3.50 -9.93 -0.11
C LEU A 157 -2.85 -9.80 1.27
N LEU A 158 -2.03 -8.77 1.41
CA LEU A 158 -1.58 -8.23 2.69
C LEU A 158 -2.30 -6.91 2.95
N VAL A 159 -3.09 -6.86 4.00
CA VAL A 159 -3.67 -5.61 4.51
C VAL A 159 -2.72 -4.97 5.50
N ARG A 160 -2.36 -3.72 5.29
CA ARG A 160 -1.55 -2.92 6.23
C ARG A 160 -2.41 -1.91 6.98
N ILE A 161 -2.21 -1.88 8.29
CA ILE A 161 -2.88 -0.94 9.19
C ILE A 161 -1.81 -0.02 9.79
N PRO A 162 -1.58 1.18 9.24
CA PRO A 162 -0.80 2.19 9.95
C PRO A 162 -1.57 2.62 11.19
N LEU A 163 -1.05 2.24 12.37
CA LEU A 163 -1.72 2.47 13.65
C LEU A 163 -1.18 3.75 14.30
N ILE A 164 -2.03 4.76 14.43
CA ILE A 164 -1.67 6.09 14.91
C ILE A 164 -2.50 6.44 16.15
N ASN A 165 -1.81 6.81 17.23
CA ASN A 165 -2.46 7.21 18.48
C ASN A 165 -3.42 8.38 18.24
N ASN A 166 -4.53 8.39 18.96
CA ASN A 166 -5.60 9.41 18.85
C ASN A 166 -6.26 9.53 17.45
N VAL A 167 -5.99 8.60 16.52
CA VAL A 167 -6.57 8.58 15.19
C VAL A 167 -7.39 7.33 14.95
N ASN A 168 -6.77 6.16 14.95
CA ASN A 168 -7.40 4.91 14.53
C ASN A 168 -7.15 3.72 15.48
N THR A 169 -6.88 4.00 16.75
CA THR A 169 -6.60 2.97 17.78
C THR A 169 -7.86 2.26 18.31
N ASN A 170 -9.06 2.60 17.83
CA ASN A 170 -10.28 1.85 18.16
C ASN A 170 -10.30 0.51 17.41
N ALA A 171 -9.84 -0.56 18.07
CA ALA A 171 -9.78 -1.89 17.46
C ALA A 171 -11.17 -2.44 17.08
N ASP A 172 -12.26 -2.03 17.75
CA ASP A 172 -13.61 -2.54 17.48
C ASP A 172 -14.11 -2.12 16.09
N ASP A 173 -13.61 -1.02 15.52
CA ASP A 173 -13.93 -0.60 14.15
C ASP A 173 -13.32 -1.58 13.13
N PHE A 174 -12.08 -2.00 13.34
CA PHE A 174 -11.41 -3.00 12.50
C PHE A 174 -12.00 -4.41 12.70
N VAL A 175 -12.34 -4.75 13.94
CA VAL A 175 -13.04 -6.01 14.24
C VAL A 175 -14.35 -6.11 13.46
N ARG A 176 -15.18 -5.07 13.48
CA ARG A 176 -16.44 -5.04 12.70
C ARG A 176 -16.18 -5.17 11.20
N LEU A 177 -15.21 -4.44 10.68
CA LEU A 177 -14.86 -4.49 9.26
C LEU A 177 -14.42 -5.89 8.85
N PHE A 178 -13.39 -6.45 9.50
CA PHE A 178 -12.83 -7.74 9.09
C PHE A 178 -13.74 -8.92 9.37
N SER A 179 -14.61 -8.85 10.41
CA SER A 179 -15.62 -9.89 10.65
C SER A 179 -16.72 -9.92 9.58
N SER A 180 -16.86 -8.88 8.77
CA SER A 180 -17.82 -8.84 7.65
C SER A 180 -17.23 -9.36 6.33
N LEU A 181 -15.94 -9.70 6.29
CA LEU A 181 -15.20 -10.11 5.09
C LEU A 181 -14.68 -11.55 5.22
N ASP A 182 -14.41 -12.20 4.09
CA ASP A 182 -13.66 -13.47 4.08
C ASP A 182 -12.15 -13.20 4.16
N MET A 183 -11.62 -13.19 5.38
CA MET A 183 -10.21 -12.91 5.65
C MET A 183 -9.33 -14.19 5.64
N SER A 184 -9.84 -15.35 5.23
CA SER A 184 -9.15 -16.64 5.35
C SER A 184 -7.82 -16.72 4.62
N ASP A 185 -7.71 -16.08 3.44
CA ASP A 185 -6.50 -16.04 2.60
C ASP A 185 -5.76 -14.68 2.70
N THR A 186 -6.18 -13.82 3.64
CA THR A 186 -5.63 -12.46 3.79
C THR A 186 -4.73 -12.37 5.01
N GLN A 187 -3.52 -11.86 4.81
CA GLN A 187 -2.63 -11.50 5.89
C GLN A 187 -2.88 -10.06 6.34
N VAL A 188 -2.67 -9.78 7.62
CA VAL A 188 -2.79 -8.42 8.17
C VAL A 188 -1.53 -8.06 8.93
N GLU A 189 -1.02 -6.88 8.65
CA GLU A 189 0.17 -6.31 9.30
C GLU A 189 -0.21 -5.01 9.99
N ILE A 190 0.13 -4.89 11.28
CA ILE A 190 -0.06 -3.65 12.05
C ILE A 190 1.27 -2.90 12.03
N LEU A 191 1.27 -1.69 11.47
CA LEU A 191 2.42 -0.82 11.39
C LEU A 191 2.30 0.29 12.44
N PRO A 192 2.97 0.21 13.60
CA PRO A 192 2.98 1.29 14.58
C PRO A 192 3.51 2.59 13.96
N TYR A 193 2.91 3.71 14.35
CA TYR A 193 3.32 5.03 13.90
C TYR A 193 4.82 5.27 14.08
N HIS A 194 5.41 5.94 13.09
CA HIS A 194 6.80 6.39 13.08
C HIS A 194 6.95 7.76 12.39
N GLU A 195 8.03 8.46 12.65
CA GLU A 195 8.30 9.79 12.10
C GLU A 195 9.39 9.80 11.00
N TYR A 196 9.64 8.68 10.31
CA TYR A 196 10.71 8.62 9.28
C TYR A 196 10.52 9.61 8.13
N GLY A 197 9.28 9.98 7.81
CA GLY A 197 8.97 10.97 6.79
C GLY A 197 8.87 12.41 7.28
N LYS A 198 8.90 12.66 8.59
CA LYS A 198 8.63 13.98 9.17
C LYS A 198 9.57 15.07 8.66
N CYS A 199 10.85 14.76 8.50
CA CYS A 199 11.85 15.73 7.98
C CYS A 199 11.66 16.10 6.48
N LYS A 200 10.80 15.39 5.76
CA LYS A 200 10.50 15.64 4.34
C LYS A 200 9.32 16.58 4.14
N TRP A 201 8.57 16.88 5.21
CA TRP A 201 7.44 17.80 5.15
C TRP A 201 7.92 19.23 5.02
N VAL A 202 7.33 19.95 4.07
CA VAL A 202 7.56 21.39 3.86
C VAL A 202 6.58 22.20 4.69
N GLU A 203 5.36 21.70 4.85
CA GLU A 203 4.31 22.29 5.68
C GLU A 203 4.42 21.79 7.13
N GLU A 204 3.67 22.43 8.06
CA GLU A 204 3.65 21.99 9.45
C GLU A 204 3.15 20.55 9.57
N TYR A 205 3.93 19.71 10.25
CA TYR A 205 3.54 18.31 10.50
C TYR A 205 2.47 18.26 11.59
N GLU A 206 1.26 17.85 11.23
CA GLU A 206 0.08 17.99 12.10
C GLU A 206 -0.03 16.93 13.20
N ILE A 207 0.61 15.76 13.06
CA ILE A 207 0.55 14.70 14.07
C ILE A 207 1.52 15.02 15.21
N LYS A 208 0.98 15.37 16.37
CA LYS A 208 1.80 15.78 17.55
C LYS A 208 2.03 14.64 18.53
N ASP A 209 1.10 13.68 18.62
CA ASP A 209 1.14 12.55 19.54
C ASP A 209 0.64 11.28 18.81
N GLY A 210 1.43 10.81 17.84
CA GLY A 210 1.07 9.67 16.99
C GLY A 210 1.60 8.33 17.50
N PHE A 211 2.56 8.32 18.45
CA PHE A 211 3.14 7.08 18.96
C PHE A 211 2.15 6.30 19.81
N VAL A 212 2.00 5.03 19.48
CA VAL A 212 1.10 4.10 20.17
C VAL A 212 1.84 3.45 21.33
N SER A 213 1.22 3.41 22.53
CA SER A 213 1.81 2.71 23.67
C SER A 213 1.84 1.20 23.43
N GLU A 214 2.76 0.50 24.10
CA GLU A 214 2.83 -0.98 24.02
C GLU A 214 1.53 -1.63 24.51
N GLU A 215 0.86 -1.03 25.50
CA GLU A 215 -0.42 -1.50 26.01
C GLU A 215 -1.51 -1.39 24.94
N THR A 216 -1.66 -0.21 24.30
CA THR A 216 -2.63 0.00 23.23
C THR A 216 -2.35 -0.91 22.03
N LEU A 217 -1.07 -1.07 21.64
CA LEU A 217 -0.68 -1.96 20.56
C LEU A 217 -1.05 -3.43 20.88
N ARG A 218 -0.80 -3.86 22.11
CA ARG A 218 -1.15 -5.21 22.56
C ARG A 218 -2.66 -5.44 22.55
N GLU A 219 -3.44 -4.53 23.14
CA GLU A 219 -4.91 -4.61 23.16
C GLU A 219 -5.48 -4.63 21.74
N PHE A 220 -4.99 -3.80 20.84
CA PHE A 220 -5.39 -3.76 19.44
C PHE A 220 -5.09 -5.10 18.75
N THR A 221 -3.89 -5.63 18.94
CA THR A 221 -3.42 -6.90 18.39
C THR A 221 -4.25 -8.07 18.91
N ASP A 222 -4.48 -8.13 20.24
CA ASP A 222 -5.22 -9.22 20.88
C ASP A 222 -6.68 -9.28 20.41
N LYS A 223 -7.30 -8.13 20.12
CA LYS A 223 -8.67 -8.08 19.57
C LYS A 223 -8.74 -8.58 18.12
N LEU A 224 -7.73 -8.33 17.30
CA LEU A 224 -7.72 -8.73 15.89
C LEU A 224 -7.26 -10.18 15.68
N LYS A 225 -6.37 -10.68 16.51
CA LYS A 225 -5.78 -12.02 16.40
C LYS A 225 -6.77 -13.19 16.21
N PRO A 226 -7.98 -13.19 16.83
CA PRO A 226 -8.95 -14.25 16.61
C PRO A 226 -9.64 -14.21 15.24
N ILE A 227 -9.54 -13.09 14.51
CA ILE A 227 -10.35 -12.78 13.33
C ILE A 227 -9.53 -12.81 12.05
N VAL A 228 -8.23 -12.46 12.13
CA VAL A 228 -7.35 -12.31 10.98
C VAL A 228 -6.01 -13.02 11.17
N ASN A 229 -5.36 -13.37 10.09
CA ASN A 229 -3.99 -13.90 10.10
C ASN A 229 -3.00 -12.75 10.27
N LEU A 230 -2.63 -12.43 11.53
CA LEU A 230 -1.65 -11.40 11.85
C LEU A 230 -0.23 -11.89 11.56
N ILE A 231 0.49 -11.12 10.76
CA ILE A 231 1.93 -11.30 10.57
C ILE A 231 2.71 -10.24 11.35
N LYS A 232 3.94 -10.56 11.73
CA LYS A 232 4.88 -9.59 12.29
C LYS A 232 5.87 -9.19 11.20
N THR A 233 6.13 -7.92 11.11
CA THR A 233 7.27 -7.38 10.35
C THR A 233 8.55 -7.58 11.11
#